data_65a64221382111efe7e17eb48fb2d1e2
#
_entry.id   65a64221382111efe7e17eb48fb2d1e2
#
_cell.length_a   1.000
_cell.length_b   1.000
_cell.length_c   1.000
_cell.angle_alpha   90.00
_cell.angle_beta   90.00
_cell.angle_gamma   90.00
#
_symmetry.space_group_name_H-M   'P 1'
#
loop_
_entity.id
_entity.type
_entity.pdbx_description
1 polymer ?
#
loop_
_entity_poly.entity_id
_entity_poly.type
_entity_poly.pdbx_seq_one_letter_code
_entity_poly.pdbx_strand_id
1 'polypeptide(L)'
;MGRFFLVVTLLIAPFSALAEGRCPPGQYPVGGQGVGGCAPIPGGSSSPSTGSSAPVPAGKWETRWGAIAEDKKPATGGLMATGASVSQKSKRAAEAAAIDGCVRRGGSKCEIRLSYHDQCAAIADPSPRSGGKAAGNSIVASAETLDEAQSLAFKECASVNDGGACEVAYSACSMSEFRAYR
;
A
#
# COMPACT_ATOMS: atom_id res chain seq x y z
N MET A 1 -43.12 -12.85 50.79
CA MET A 1 -42.49 -13.01 49.44
C MET A 1 -42.10 -11.60 48.93
N GLY A 2 -40.92 -11.15 49.26
CA GLY A 2 -40.43 -9.82 48.90
C GLY A 2 -39.45 -9.95 47.72
N ARG A 3 -39.79 -9.31 46.61
CA ARG A 3 -38.89 -9.21 45.42
C ARG A 3 -38.01 -7.99 45.59
N PHE A 4 -36.72 -8.20 45.90
CA PHE A 4 -35.68 -7.17 45.81
C PHE A 4 -35.35 -6.89 44.35
N PHE A 5 -35.69 -5.69 43.86
CA PHE A 5 -35.18 -5.15 42.61
C PHE A 5 -33.83 -4.51 42.86
N LEU A 6 -32.78 -5.12 42.34
CA LEU A 6 -31.43 -4.60 42.36
C LEU A 6 -31.28 -3.66 41.15
N VAL A 7 -31.30 -2.34 41.40
CA VAL A 7 -31.06 -1.33 40.39
C VAL A 7 -29.54 -1.19 40.21
N VAL A 8 -29.04 -1.75 39.13
CA VAL A 8 -27.64 -1.54 38.71
C VAL A 8 -27.53 -0.21 37.95
N THR A 9 -27.05 0.82 38.62
CA THR A 9 -26.71 2.12 38.02
C THR A 9 -25.40 1.98 37.24
N LEU A 10 -25.52 1.92 35.91
CA LEU A 10 -24.37 1.90 35.00
C LEU A 10 -23.79 3.33 34.92
N LEU A 11 -22.67 3.57 35.59
CA LEU A 11 -21.88 4.79 35.50
C LEU A 11 -21.22 4.84 34.11
N ILE A 12 -21.82 5.59 33.19
CA ILE A 12 -21.22 5.94 31.91
C ILE A 12 -20.21 7.06 32.19
N ALA A 13 -18.93 6.73 32.29
CA ALA A 13 -17.86 7.71 32.28
C ALA A 13 -17.72 8.27 30.85
N PRO A 14 -17.70 9.61 30.66
CA PRO A 14 -17.39 10.18 29.37
C PRO A 14 -15.90 9.90 29.06
N PHE A 15 -15.62 9.05 28.11
CA PHE A 15 -14.31 8.96 27.47
C PHE A 15 -14.11 10.28 26.72
N SER A 16 -13.33 11.19 27.30
CA SER A 16 -12.78 12.33 26.58
C SER A 16 -11.86 11.76 25.51
N ALA A 17 -12.31 11.74 24.27
CA ALA A 17 -11.47 11.49 23.11
C ALA A 17 -10.43 12.61 23.04
N LEU A 18 -9.22 12.36 23.54
CA LEU A 18 -8.04 13.17 23.25
C LEU A 18 -7.52 12.77 21.86
N ALA A 19 -8.37 12.95 20.88
CA ALA A 19 -7.96 12.98 19.49
C ALA A 19 -7.84 14.46 19.11
N GLU A 20 -6.66 14.82 18.67
CA GLU A 20 -6.34 16.00 17.85
C GLU A 20 -5.29 16.90 18.47
N GLY A 21 -4.15 16.95 17.77
CA GLY A 21 -3.18 18.00 17.90
C GLY A 21 -2.09 17.73 18.94
N ARG A 22 -1.17 16.86 18.63
CA ARG A 22 0.10 16.74 19.40
C ARG A 22 0.97 17.99 19.31
N CYS A 23 0.53 19.01 18.56
CA CYS A 23 1.29 20.24 18.38
C CYS A 23 0.71 21.40 19.19
N PRO A 24 1.58 22.27 19.76
CA PRO A 24 1.17 23.50 20.42
C PRO A 24 0.38 24.44 19.49
N PRO A 25 -0.43 25.37 20.04
CA PRO A 25 -1.11 26.38 19.23
C PRO A 25 -0.13 27.13 18.31
N GLY A 26 -0.50 27.27 17.03
CA GLY A 26 0.35 27.92 16.01
C GLY A 26 1.31 26.98 15.28
N GLN A 27 1.23 25.69 15.53
CA GLN A 27 2.01 24.68 14.82
C GLN A 27 1.09 23.60 14.23
N TYR A 28 1.54 22.92 13.16
CA TYR A 28 0.86 21.77 12.55
C TYR A 28 1.76 20.54 12.57
N PRO A 29 1.20 19.34 12.64
CA PRO A 29 1.98 18.12 12.66
C PRO A 29 2.66 17.89 11.30
N VAL A 30 3.97 17.61 11.34
CA VAL A 30 4.77 17.21 10.18
C VAL A 30 5.46 15.90 10.50
N GLY A 31 5.37 14.94 9.59
CA GLY A 31 6.01 13.63 9.70
C GLY A 31 5.05 12.49 9.39
N GLY A 32 5.61 11.36 8.97
CA GLY A 32 4.89 10.11 8.76
C GLY A 32 4.83 9.26 10.03
N GLN A 33 4.25 8.09 9.95
CA GLN A 33 4.07 7.16 11.08
C GLN A 33 5.37 6.92 11.86
N GLY A 34 5.36 7.30 13.15
CA GLY A 34 6.42 7.01 14.10
C GLY A 34 7.39 8.15 14.42
N VAL A 35 7.44 9.22 13.63
CA VAL A 35 8.25 10.42 13.91
C VAL A 35 7.36 11.65 13.73
N GLY A 36 6.70 12.07 14.82
CA GLY A 36 5.87 13.28 14.82
C GLY A 36 6.71 14.51 15.19
N GLY A 37 6.88 15.43 14.27
CA GLY A 37 7.36 16.79 14.51
C GLY A 37 6.23 17.80 14.41
N CYS A 38 6.44 19.01 14.93
CA CYS A 38 5.53 20.14 14.76
C CYS A 38 6.23 21.25 14.00
N ALA A 39 5.59 21.80 12.96
CA ALA A 39 6.09 22.95 12.21
C ALA A 39 5.17 24.16 12.41
N PRO A 40 5.70 25.39 12.45
CA PRO A 40 4.89 26.58 12.59
C PRO A 40 3.98 26.79 11.38
N ILE A 41 2.75 27.23 11.64
CA ILE A 41 1.79 27.57 10.58
C ILE A 41 2.29 28.82 9.83
N PRO A 42 2.54 28.76 8.52
CA PRO A 42 2.93 29.93 7.74
C PRO A 42 1.84 31.01 7.80
N GLY A 43 2.18 32.20 8.29
CA GLY A 43 1.25 33.33 8.43
C GLY A 43 0.58 33.48 9.80
N GLY A 44 0.82 32.61 10.77
CA GLY A 44 0.44 32.81 12.17
C GLY A 44 1.38 33.80 12.83
N SER A 45 0.82 34.90 13.38
CA SER A 45 1.57 35.92 14.11
C SER A 45 2.16 35.33 15.41
N SER A 46 3.40 34.92 15.37
CA SER A 46 4.20 34.67 16.55
C SER A 46 5.61 35.21 16.30
N SER A 47 6.09 35.94 17.27
CA SER A 47 7.35 36.69 17.37
C SER A 47 8.56 36.21 16.57
N PRO A 48 9.45 37.10 16.12
CA PRO A 48 10.53 36.78 15.22
C PRO A 48 11.56 35.87 15.86
N SER A 49 11.47 34.61 15.63
CA SER A 49 12.58 33.69 15.77
C SER A 49 13.40 33.82 14.48
N THR A 50 14.60 34.40 14.58
CA THR A 50 15.61 34.48 13.51
C THR A 50 16.11 33.07 13.17
N GLY A 51 15.25 32.26 12.58
CA GLY A 51 15.59 31.01 11.95
C GLY A 51 15.39 31.20 10.44
N SER A 52 16.44 31.12 9.68
CA SER A 52 16.45 31.11 8.22
C SER A 52 15.51 30.01 7.74
N SER A 53 14.27 30.33 7.40
CA SER A 53 13.34 29.39 6.79
C SER A 53 13.94 29.04 5.43
N ALA A 54 14.43 27.81 5.29
CA ALA A 54 14.77 27.28 3.98
C ALA A 54 13.54 27.46 3.05
N PRO A 55 13.72 27.97 1.84
CA PRO A 55 12.61 28.16 0.93
C PRO A 55 11.90 26.82 0.70
N VAL A 56 10.60 26.79 0.97
CA VAL A 56 9.77 25.63 0.68
C VAL A 56 9.76 25.44 -0.84
N PRO A 57 10.17 24.30 -1.36
CA PRO A 57 10.21 24.08 -2.80
C PRO A 57 8.80 24.26 -3.39
N ALA A 58 8.64 25.22 -4.30
CA ALA A 58 7.39 25.35 -5.05
C ALA A 58 7.30 24.23 -6.09
N GLY A 59 6.22 23.46 -6.05
CA GLY A 59 6.03 22.30 -6.92
C GLY A 59 4.67 21.67 -6.75
N LYS A 60 4.49 20.53 -7.41
CA LYS A 60 3.28 19.70 -7.30
C LYS A 60 3.66 18.24 -7.13
N TRP A 61 2.81 17.51 -6.45
CA TRP A 61 2.86 16.05 -6.41
C TRP A 61 2.18 15.50 -7.68
N GLU A 62 2.87 14.62 -8.37
CA GLU A 62 2.34 13.92 -9.55
C GLU A 62 2.09 12.47 -9.20
N THR A 63 0.84 12.03 -9.31
CA THR A 63 0.46 10.62 -9.12
C THR A 63 1.24 9.73 -10.08
N ARG A 64 1.72 8.60 -9.55
CA ARG A 64 2.37 7.55 -10.31
C ARG A 64 1.58 6.26 -10.20
N TRP A 65 1.46 5.59 -11.33
CA TRP A 65 0.69 4.34 -11.45
C TRP A 65 1.60 3.15 -11.59
N GLY A 66 1.20 2.06 -10.93
CA GLY A 66 1.75 0.74 -11.14
C GLY A 66 0.67 -0.23 -11.62
N ALA A 67 1.07 -1.32 -12.22
CA ALA A 67 0.18 -2.42 -12.58
C ALA A 67 0.91 -3.75 -12.54
N ILE A 68 0.15 -4.82 -12.30
CA ILE A 68 0.58 -6.22 -12.38
C ILE A 68 -0.33 -6.90 -13.39
N ALA A 69 0.28 -7.62 -14.34
CA ALA A 69 -0.38 -8.46 -15.32
C ALA A 69 0.13 -9.89 -15.21
N GLU A 70 -0.73 -10.85 -15.46
CA GLU A 70 -0.41 -12.27 -15.40
C GLU A 70 -1.07 -13.04 -16.53
N ASP A 71 -0.41 -14.06 -17.05
CA ASP A 71 -1.02 -14.95 -18.03
C ASP A 71 -2.03 -15.87 -17.33
N LYS A 72 -3.22 -15.98 -17.89
CA LYS A 72 -4.24 -16.94 -17.43
C LYS A 72 -3.87 -18.41 -17.64
N LYS A 73 -2.92 -18.68 -18.52
CA LYS A 73 -2.46 -20.04 -18.79
C LYS A 73 -1.00 -20.16 -18.40
N PRO A 74 -0.65 -21.09 -17.50
CA PRO A 74 0.74 -21.34 -17.21
C PRO A 74 1.50 -21.66 -18.49
N ALA A 75 2.66 -21.04 -18.68
CA ALA A 75 3.60 -21.41 -19.73
C ALA A 75 3.98 -22.90 -19.58
N THR A 76 4.44 -23.50 -20.68
CA THR A 76 4.93 -24.89 -20.67
C THR A 76 6.04 -25.02 -19.61
N GLY A 77 5.70 -25.60 -18.46
CA GLY A 77 6.62 -25.67 -17.30
C GLY A 77 6.00 -25.29 -15.96
N GLY A 78 4.77 -24.75 -15.94
CA GLY A 78 4.00 -24.55 -14.70
C GLY A 78 4.20 -23.18 -14.02
N LEU A 79 5.08 -22.30 -14.53
CA LEU A 79 5.21 -20.93 -14.04
C LEU A 79 4.30 -20.00 -14.83
N MET A 80 3.59 -19.12 -14.15
CA MET A 80 2.79 -18.07 -14.76
C MET A 80 3.70 -16.95 -15.25
N ALA A 81 3.50 -16.49 -16.49
CA ALA A 81 4.22 -15.31 -16.95
C ALA A 81 3.61 -14.08 -16.29
N THR A 82 4.41 -13.36 -15.50
CA THR A 82 4.00 -12.17 -14.76
C THR A 82 4.74 -10.96 -15.30
N GLY A 83 4.01 -9.89 -15.60
CA GLY A 83 4.55 -8.58 -15.94
C GLY A 83 4.17 -7.56 -14.90
N ALA A 84 5.05 -6.61 -14.64
CA ALA A 84 4.79 -5.53 -13.69
C ALA A 84 5.37 -4.21 -14.19
N SER A 85 4.78 -3.13 -13.74
CA SER A 85 5.25 -1.76 -14.02
C SER A 85 5.03 -0.88 -12.78
N VAL A 86 5.87 0.14 -12.64
CA VAL A 86 5.77 1.17 -11.58
C VAL A 86 6.06 2.55 -12.17
N SER A 87 5.75 3.58 -11.39
CA SER A 87 6.07 4.99 -11.68
C SER A 87 5.59 5.50 -13.04
N GLN A 88 4.53 4.92 -13.58
CA GLN A 88 3.95 5.37 -14.84
C GLN A 88 3.06 6.61 -14.62
N LYS A 89 3.00 7.48 -15.64
CA LYS A 89 2.26 8.76 -15.56
C LYS A 89 0.73 8.58 -15.63
N SER A 90 0.25 7.41 -16.03
CA SER A 90 -1.19 7.11 -16.09
C SER A 90 -1.45 5.63 -15.89
N LYS A 91 -2.66 5.31 -15.45
CA LYS A 91 -3.16 3.92 -15.33
C LYS A 91 -2.97 3.15 -16.63
N ARG A 92 -3.39 3.74 -17.76
CA ARG A 92 -3.27 3.10 -19.08
C ARG A 92 -1.81 2.78 -19.46
N ALA A 93 -0.87 3.68 -19.16
CA ALA A 93 0.54 3.43 -19.42
C ALA A 93 1.09 2.31 -18.53
N ALA A 94 0.67 2.27 -17.25
CA ALA A 94 1.05 1.20 -16.33
C ALA A 94 0.54 -0.16 -16.80
N GLU A 95 -0.73 -0.24 -17.16
CA GLU A 95 -1.35 -1.46 -17.64
C GLU A 95 -0.70 -1.96 -18.94
N ALA A 96 -0.46 -1.07 -19.90
CA ALA A 96 0.20 -1.44 -21.15
C ALA A 96 1.63 -1.97 -20.89
N ALA A 97 2.40 -1.32 -20.03
CA ALA A 97 3.75 -1.77 -19.68
C ALA A 97 3.77 -3.11 -18.93
N ALA A 98 2.78 -3.35 -18.06
CA ALA A 98 2.65 -4.62 -17.36
C ALA A 98 2.29 -5.76 -18.32
N ILE A 99 1.33 -5.56 -19.25
CA ILE A 99 0.99 -6.54 -20.28
C ILE A 99 2.21 -6.85 -21.15
N ASP A 100 2.92 -5.82 -21.63
CA ASP A 100 4.12 -6.01 -22.44
C ASP A 100 5.21 -6.79 -21.67
N GLY A 101 5.39 -6.52 -20.39
CA GLY A 101 6.28 -7.26 -19.51
C GLY A 101 5.90 -8.74 -19.37
N CYS A 102 4.61 -9.06 -19.29
CA CYS A 102 4.09 -10.42 -19.24
C CYS A 102 4.33 -11.15 -20.58
N VAL A 103 4.03 -10.50 -21.70
CA VAL A 103 4.24 -11.07 -23.05
C VAL A 103 5.73 -11.38 -23.30
N ARG A 104 6.64 -10.46 -22.94
CA ARG A 104 8.10 -10.69 -23.04
C ARG A 104 8.59 -11.89 -22.22
N ARG A 105 7.87 -12.26 -21.16
CA ARG A 105 8.16 -13.45 -20.35
C ARG A 105 7.46 -14.73 -20.87
N GLY A 106 6.91 -14.67 -22.06
CA GLY A 106 6.29 -15.83 -22.71
C GLY A 106 4.80 -15.99 -22.44
N GLY A 107 4.15 -14.99 -21.84
CA GLY A 107 2.71 -14.97 -21.66
C GLY A 107 1.97 -14.84 -22.99
N SER A 108 0.94 -15.66 -23.19
CA SER A 108 0.10 -15.67 -24.39
C SER A 108 -1.26 -15.01 -24.22
N LYS A 109 -1.76 -14.97 -22.99
CA LYS A 109 -3.06 -14.40 -22.58
C LYS A 109 -2.92 -13.57 -21.31
N CYS A 110 -2.07 -12.55 -21.39
CA CYS A 110 -1.80 -11.66 -20.29
C CYS A 110 -2.99 -10.74 -19.99
N GLU A 111 -3.41 -10.69 -18.75
CA GLU A 111 -4.49 -9.83 -18.27
C GLU A 111 -4.04 -9.04 -17.04
N ILE A 112 -4.60 -7.84 -16.87
CA ILE A 112 -4.34 -7.02 -15.68
C ILE A 112 -5.00 -7.68 -14.47
N ARG A 113 -4.17 -7.93 -13.45
CA ARG A 113 -4.61 -8.43 -12.15
C ARG A 113 -4.83 -7.30 -11.15
N LEU A 114 -4.00 -6.27 -11.22
CA LEU A 114 -4.07 -5.11 -10.33
C LEU A 114 -3.52 -3.87 -11.03
N SER A 115 -4.18 -2.73 -10.83
CA SER A 115 -3.63 -1.39 -11.12
C SER A 115 -3.72 -0.56 -9.84
N TYR A 116 -2.65 0.14 -9.48
CA TYR A 116 -2.55 0.86 -8.20
C TYR A 116 -1.79 2.18 -8.36
N HIS A 117 -1.99 3.09 -7.42
CA HIS A 117 -1.25 4.34 -7.30
C HIS A 117 -1.17 4.73 -5.83
N ASP A 118 -0.13 5.48 -5.46
CA ASP A 118 0.12 5.93 -4.09
C ASP A 118 0.10 4.79 -3.05
N GLN A 119 0.44 3.59 -3.52
CA GLN A 119 0.45 2.35 -2.76
C GLN A 119 1.62 1.46 -3.19
N CYS A 120 1.83 0.42 -2.41
CA CYS A 120 2.65 -0.72 -2.76
C CYS A 120 1.77 -1.91 -3.18
N ALA A 121 2.29 -2.78 -4.02
CA ALA A 121 1.62 -4.01 -4.43
C ALA A 121 2.57 -5.19 -4.38
N ALA A 122 2.02 -6.37 -4.15
CA ALA A 122 2.75 -7.62 -4.18
C ALA A 122 1.93 -8.70 -4.89
N ILE A 123 2.64 -9.68 -5.46
CA ILE A 123 2.06 -10.94 -5.92
C ILE A 123 2.74 -12.08 -5.18
N ALA A 124 1.94 -13.00 -4.66
CA ALA A 124 2.40 -14.23 -4.04
C ALA A 124 1.92 -15.43 -4.86
N ASP A 125 2.86 -16.32 -5.15
CA ASP A 125 2.63 -17.54 -5.92
C ASP A 125 2.69 -18.77 -5.00
N PRO A 126 1.92 -19.83 -5.30
CA PRO A 126 2.10 -21.11 -4.64
C PRO A 126 3.51 -21.66 -4.90
N SER A 127 4.23 -22.00 -3.84
CA SER A 127 5.54 -22.63 -3.96
C SER A 127 5.41 -24.11 -4.36
N PRO A 128 6.32 -24.66 -5.17
CA PRO A 128 6.34 -26.08 -5.45
C PRO A 128 6.53 -26.88 -4.14
N ARG A 129 5.62 -27.78 -3.83
CA ARG A 129 5.89 -28.79 -2.82
C ARG A 129 7.01 -29.70 -3.33
N SER A 130 7.94 -30.10 -2.44
CA SER A 130 9.15 -30.88 -2.71
C SER A 130 9.10 -31.72 -4.00
N GLY A 131 9.75 -31.24 -5.09
CA GLY A 131 9.84 -31.95 -6.36
C GLY A 131 8.61 -31.90 -7.27
N GLY A 132 7.53 -31.19 -6.89
CA GLY A 132 6.34 -31.01 -7.68
C GLY A 132 6.30 -29.70 -8.50
N LYS A 133 5.33 -29.57 -9.39
CA LYS A 133 5.00 -28.29 -10.02
C LYS A 133 4.25 -27.42 -9.02
N ALA A 134 4.49 -26.11 -9.03
CA ALA A 134 3.62 -25.16 -8.33
C ALA A 134 2.20 -25.32 -8.88
N ALA A 135 1.25 -25.62 -8.01
CA ALA A 135 -0.16 -25.77 -8.38
C ALA A 135 -0.99 -24.92 -7.41
N GLY A 136 -1.87 -24.10 -7.95
CA GLY A 136 -2.74 -23.22 -7.18
C GLY A 136 -2.95 -21.88 -7.86
N ASN A 137 -3.48 -20.93 -7.10
CA ASN A 137 -3.80 -19.59 -7.57
C ASN A 137 -2.81 -18.58 -6.98
N SER A 138 -2.23 -17.75 -7.85
CA SER A 138 -1.49 -16.57 -7.42
C SER A 138 -2.44 -15.50 -6.89
N ILE A 139 -1.98 -14.75 -5.90
CA ILE A 139 -2.72 -13.67 -5.28
C ILE A 139 -1.95 -12.35 -5.43
N VAL A 140 -2.68 -11.32 -5.82
CA VAL A 140 -2.17 -9.94 -5.84
C VAL A 140 -2.88 -9.12 -4.77
N ALA A 141 -2.11 -8.32 -4.04
CA ALA A 141 -2.63 -7.41 -3.02
C ALA A 141 -1.94 -6.05 -3.11
N SER A 142 -2.61 -5.00 -2.65
CA SER A 142 -2.03 -3.67 -2.47
C SER A 142 -2.28 -3.15 -1.07
N ALA A 143 -1.36 -2.34 -0.57
CA ALA A 143 -1.43 -1.69 0.73
C ALA A 143 -0.61 -0.40 0.74
N GLU A 144 -0.67 0.35 1.83
CA GLU A 144 0.10 1.60 1.98
C GLU A 144 1.62 1.34 2.05
N THR A 145 2.02 0.20 2.62
CA THR A 145 3.42 -0.18 2.77
C THR A 145 3.75 -1.47 2.03
N LEU A 146 5.03 -1.65 1.71
CA LEU A 146 5.51 -2.84 1.02
C LEU A 146 5.30 -4.10 1.87
N ASP A 147 5.61 -4.01 3.16
CA ASP A 147 5.50 -5.14 4.10
C ASP A 147 4.04 -5.59 4.28
N GLU A 148 3.10 -4.63 4.32
CA GLU A 148 1.67 -4.96 4.36
C GLU A 148 1.20 -5.62 3.07
N ALA A 149 1.57 -5.09 1.90
CA ALA A 149 1.20 -5.68 0.63
C ALA A 149 1.71 -7.13 0.50
N GLN A 150 2.97 -7.37 0.89
CA GLN A 150 3.56 -8.71 0.91
C GLN A 150 2.85 -9.63 1.91
N SER A 151 2.58 -9.16 3.12
CA SER A 151 1.90 -9.92 4.16
C SER A 151 0.48 -10.32 3.76
N LEU A 152 -0.26 -9.39 3.13
CA LEU A 152 -1.62 -9.65 2.62
C LEU A 152 -1.58 -10.68 1.49
N ALA A 153 -0.75 -10.48 0.47
CA ALA A 153 -0.62 -11.41 -0.65
C ALA A 153 -0.24 -12.81 -0.19
N PHE A 154 0.74 -12.91 0.72
CA PHE A 154 1.20 -14.19 1.27
C PHE A 154 0.10 -14.92 2.06
N LYS A 155 -0.56 -14.23 2.99
CA LYS A 155 -1.62 -14.81 3.83
C LYS A 155 -2.80 -15.29 2.99
N GLU A 156 -3.22 -14.48 2.02
CA GLU A 156 -4.33 -14.84 1.16
C GLU A 156 -3.96 -15.96 0.21
N CYS A 157 -2.75 -15.98 -0.32
CA CYS A 157 -2.24 -17.10 -1.12
C CYS A 157 -2.27 -18.42 -0.32
N ALA A 158 -1.78 -18.43 0.90
CA ALA A 158 -1.86 -19.61 1.76
C ALA A 158 -3.30 -20.06 2.02
N SER A 159 -4.20 -19.10 2.26
CA SER A 159 -5.63 -19.38 2.51
C SER A 159 -6.34 -20.02 1.32
N VAL A 160 -6.16 -19.49 0.10
CA VAL A 160 -6.84 -20.00 -1.11
C VAL A 160 -6.22 -21.26 -1.67
N ASN A 161 -5.02 -21.63 -1.20
CA ASN A 161 -4.31 -22.84 -1.61
C ASN A 161 -4.25 -23.90 -0.49
N ASP A 162 -5.30 -24.00 0.34
CA ASP A 162 -5.49 -25.00 1.41
C ASP A 162 -4.32 -25.06 2.40
N GLY A 163 -3.79 -23.90 2.80
CA GLY A 163 -2.62 -23.81 3.68
C GLY A 163 -1.31 -24.21 2.99
N GLY A 164 -1.28 -24.26 1.66
CA GLY A 164 -0.09 -24.53 0.86
C GLY A 164 1.01 -23.49 1.08
N ALA A 165 2.26 -23.88 0.86
CA ALA A 165 3.36 -22.95 0.89
C ALA A 165 3.21 -21.92 -0.25
N CYS A 166 3.45 -20.66 0.06
CA CYS A 166 3.46 -19.55 -0.88
C CYS A 166 4.77 -18.77 -0.77
N GLU A 167 5.12 -18.05 -1.81
CA GLU A 167 6.26 -17.13 -1.81
C GLU A 167 5.87 -15.82 -2.50
N VAL A 168 6.47 -14.72 -2.08
CA VAL A 168 6.28 -13.43 -2.74
C VAL A 168 7.14 -13.39 -3.99
N ALA A 169 6.52 -13.49 -5.15
CA ALA A 169 7.21 -13.50 -6.44
C ALA A 169 7.62 -12.10 -6.92
N TYR A 170 6.87 -11.07 -6.53
CA TYR A 170 7.15 -9.68 -6.87
C TYR A 170 6.49 -8.74 -5.86
N SER A 171 7.17 -7.62 -5.58
CA SER A 171 6.58 -6.51 -4.84
C SER A 171 7.26 -5.19 -5.20
N ALA A 172 6.47 -4.11 -5.29
CA ALA A 172 6.97 -2.75 -5.53
C ALA A 172 5.93 -1.69 -5.17
N CYS A 173 6.39 -0.46 -4.99
CA CYS A 173 5.54 0.70 -4.73
C CYS A 173 5.47 1.63 -5.94
N SER A 174 4.34 2.32 -6.09
CA SER A 174 4.15 3.38 -7.07
C SER A 174 3.60 4.61 -6.35
N MET A 175 4.51 5.32 -5.68
CA MET A 175 4.20 6.51 -4.88
C MET A 175 4.24 7.75 -5.76
N SER A 176 3.47 8.78 -5.38
CA SER A 176 3.52 10.10 -6.02
C SER A 176 4.92 10.69 -5.97
N GLU A 177 5.31 11.40 -7.01
CA GLU A 177 6.60 12.09 -7.13
C GLU A 177 6.40 13.59 -7.04
N PHE A 178 7.21 14.26 -6.20
CA PHE A 178 7.21 15.71 -6.14
C PHE A 178 7.96 16.28 -7.35
N ARG A 179 7.34 17.23 -8.05
CA ARG A 179 7.91 17.94 -9.17
C ARG A 179 7.99 19.43 -8.88
N ALA A 180 9.21 19.92 -8.66
CA ALA A 180 9.45 21.36 -8.49
C ALA A 180 9.12 22.13 -9.77
N TYR A 181 8.54 23.32 -9.62
CA TYR A 181 8.46 24.26 -10.73
C TYR A 181 9.88 24.79 -11.05
N ARG A 182 10.15 24.89 -12.33
CA ARG A 182 11.39 25.51 -12.83
C ARG A 182 11.21 27.00 -13.01
#